data_3862bd660042c4cf83b8fe0a42211cf0
#
_entry.id   3862bd660042c4cf83b8fe0a42211cf0
#
_cell.length_a   1.000
_cell.length_b   1.000
_cell.length_c   1.000
_cell.angle_alpha   90.00
_cell.angle_beta   90.00
_cell.angle_gamma   90.00
#
_symmetry.space_group_name_H-M   'P 1'
#
loop_
_entity.id
_entity.type
_entity.pdbx_description
1 polymer ?
#
loop_
_entity_poly.entity_id
_entity_poly.type
_entity_poly.pdbx_seq_one_letter_code
_entity_poly.pdbx_strand_id
1 'polypeptide(L)'
;MYNALSGLGGSGQVDPTVAANATVALLAATAATALFIVGPIFDRVGPRMCLLIGGWTYSLYSGSLLSFNRMKRFPLSRVHTDSVDTSNGAFVIAAGAILGIGASFLWVAQGAIMTTYVPESQKGRAIAAFWIIFNLGGGVGSLASFGLNYHSHSGTVTDGTYIALLIIVA
;
A
#
# COMPACT_ATOMS: atom_id res chain seq x y z
N MET A 1 -2.59 6.41 -2.80
CA MET A 1 -1.87 6.29 -1.53
C MET A 1 -0.57 5.47 -1.65
N TYR A 2 -0.57 4.17 -2.00
CA TYR A 2 0.65 3.39 -2.18
C TYR A 2 1.67 4.08 -3.10
N ASN A 3 1.23 4.62 -4.24
CA ASN A 3 2.08 5.36 -5.16
C ASN A 3 2.66 6.64 -4.54
N ALA A 4 1.91 7.33 -3.68
CA ALA A 4 2.41 8.50 -2.96
C ALA A 4 3.51 8.11 -1.95
N LEU A 5 3.32 7.03 -1.20
CA LEU A 5 4.33 6.50 -0.28
C LEU A 5 5.59 6.02 -1.03
N SER A 6 5.42 5.30 -2.13
CA SER A 6 6.54 4.82 -2.94
C SER A 6 7.34 5.97 -3.56
N GLY A 7 6.67 7.07 -3.95
CA GLY A 7 7.30 8.28 -4.48
C GLY A 7 8.16 9.05 -3.47
N LEU A 8 7.97 8.82 -2.18
CA LEU A 8 8.78 9.45 -1.13
C LEU A 8 10.18 8.82 -0.96
N GLY A 9 10.51 7.79 -1.72
CA GLY A 9 11.76 7.06 -1.57
C GLY A 9 11.79 6.22 -0.29
N GLY A 10 11.98 4.90 -0.42
CA GLY A 10 11.93 3.97 0.73
C GLY A 10 10.68 4.12 1.60
N SER A 11 9.56 4.53 1.02
CA SER A 11 8.29 4.86 1.71
C SER A 11 8.43 5.90 2.84
N GLY A 12 9.45 6.78 2.77
CA GLY A 12 9.76 7.77 3.80
C GLY A 12 10.28 7.17 5.11
N GLN A 13 10.74 5.92 5.09
CA GLN A 13 11.25 5.22 6.27
C GLN A 13 12.66 5.65 6.66
N VAL A 14 12.97 5.54 7.95
CA VAL A 14 14.34 5.72 8.47
C VAL A 14 15.30 4.64 7.95
N ASP A 15 14.75 3.44 7.68
CA ASP A 15 15.51 2.32 7.11
C ASP A 15 14.92 1.93 5.74
N PRO A 16 15.52 2.39 4.64
CA PRO A 16 15.02 2.11 3.30
C PRO A 16 15.16 0.64 2.88
N THR A 17 16.03 -0.15 3.51
CA THR A 17 16.21 -1.58 3.18
C THR A 17 15.00 -2.40 3.58
N VAL A 18 14.39 -2.13 4.73
CA VAL A 18 13.16 -2.79 5.17
C VAL A 18 12.01 -2.48 4.22
N ALA A 19 11.89 -1.24 3.78
CA ALA A 19 10.86 -0.85 2.80
C ALA A 19 11.08 -1.50 1.44
N ALA A 20 12.34 -1.63 1.00
CA ALA A 20 12.69 -2.33 -0.24
C ALA A 20 12.32 -3.81 -0.15
N ASN A 21 12.69 -4.50 0.93
CA ASN A 21 12.35 -5.91 1.17
C ASN A 21 10.84 -6.12 1.25
N ALA A 22 10.10 -5.23 1.90
CA ALA A 22 8.64 -5.27 1.93
C ALA A 22 8.03 -5.12 0.54
N THR A 23 8.61 -4.28 -0.31
CA THR A 23 8.19 -4.10 -1.72
C THR A 23 8.44 -5.36 -2.54
N VAL A 24 9.59 -6.01 -2.37
CA VAL A 24 9.89 -7.29 -3.03
C VAL A 24 8.90 -8.37 -2.59
N ALA A 25 8.64 -8.50 -1.28
CA ALA A 25 7.66 -9.42 -0.74
C ALA A 25 6.24 -9.15 -1.28
N LEU A 26 5.85 -7.88 -1.38
CA LEU A 26 4.58 -7.45 -1.98
C LEU A 26 4.48 -7.90 -3.43
N LEU A 27 5.47 -7.59 -4.26
CA LEU A 27 5.45 -7.92 -5.69
C LEU A 27 5.42 -9.44 -5.93
N ALA A 28 6.22 -10.20 -5.18
CA ALA A 28 6.26 -11.66 -5.26
C ALA A 28 4.91 -12.26 -4.83
N ALA A 29 4.34 -11.80 -3.73
CA ALA A 29 3.03 -12.25 -3.25
C ALA A 29 1.92 -11.88 -4.24
N THR A 30 1.95 -10.67 -4.82
CA THR A 30 0.99 -10.24 -5.84
C THR A 30 1.05 -11.15 -7.06
N ALA A 31 2.23 -11.42 -7.60
CA ALA A 31 2.40 -12.25 -8.79
C ALA A 31 1.92 -13.70 -8.54
N ALA A 32 2.36 -14.32 -7.44
CA ALA A 32 1.96 -15.68 -7.09
C ALA A 32 0.45 -15.80 -6.86
N THR A 33 -0.14 -14.87 -6.12
CA THR A 33 -1.56 -14.89 -5.78
C THR A 33 -2.42 -14.62 -7.02
N ALA A 34 -2.06 -13.64 -7.85
CA ALA A 34 -2.80 -13.30 -9.05
C ALA A 34 -2.87 -14.47 -10.05
N LEU A 35 -1.75 -15.21 -10.21
CA LEU A 35 -1.68 -16.31 -11.15
C LEU A 35 -2.44 -17.56 -10.69
N PHE A 36 -2.37 -17.90 -9.41
CA PHE A 36 -2.83 -19.21 -8.94
C PHE A 36 -4.09 -19.19 -8.07
N ILE A 37 -4.35 -18.10 -7.38
CA ILE A 37 -5.33 -18.07 -6.29
C ILE A 37 -6.56 -17.21 -6.61
N VAL A 38 -6.36 -16.04 -7.21
CA VAL A 38 -7.42 -15.04 -7.31
C VAL A 38 -8.57 -15.50 -8.22
N GLY A 39 -8.27 -16.11 -9.38
CA GLY A 39 -9.32 -16.55 -10.32
C GLY A 39 -10.38 -17.44 -9.66
N PRO A 40 -10.01 -18.61 -9.12
CA PRO A 40 -10.98 -19.52 -8.49
C PRO A 40 -11.72 -18.93 -7.28
N ILE A 41 -11.08 -18.02 -6.54
CA ILE A 41 -11.73 -17.36 -5.39
C ILE A 41 -12.66 -16.26 -5.86
N PHE A 42 -12.27 -15.45 -6.84
CA PHE A 42 -13.08 -14.40 -7.40
C PHE A 42 -14.43 -14.90 -7.91
N ASP A 43 -14.43 -16.05 -8.61
CA ASP A 43 -15.65 -16.66 -9.14
C ASP A 43 -16.64 -17.08 -8.04
N ARG A 44 -16.15 -17.39 -6.84
CA ARG A 44 -16.98 -17.82 -5.71
C ARG A 44 -17.42 -16.68 -4.81
N VAL A 45 -16.54 -15.72 -4.57
CA VAL A 45 -16.70 -14.67 -3.56
C VAL A 45 -17.30 -13.40 -4.16
N GLY A 46 -17.05 -13.18 -5.46
CA GLY A 46 -17.53 -12.03 -6.20
C GLY A 46 -16.72 -10.75 -6.02
N PRO A 47 -16.96 -9.74 -6.87
CA PRO A 47 -16.13 -8.54 -6.95
C PRO A 47 -16.20 -7.67 -5.68
N ARG A 48 -17.36 -7.60 -5.02
CA ARG A 48 -17.53 -6.74 -3.83
C ARG A 48 -16.62 -7.15 -2.68
N MET A 49 -16.59 -8.46 -2.38
CA MET A 49 -15.76 -8.97 -1.29
C MET A 49 -14.28 -8.87 -1.63
N CYS A 50 -13.91 -9.10 -2.89
CA CYS A 50 -12.52 -8.94 -3.34
C CYS A 50 -12.04 -7.50 -3.18
N LEU A 51 -12.87 -6.49 -3.47
CA LEU A 51 -12.55 -5.08 -3.25
C LEU A 51 -12.40 -4.74 -1.76
N LEU A 52 -13.27 -5.27 -0.90
CA LEU A 52 -13.20 -5.05 0.55
C LEU A 52 -11.91 -5.66 1.14
N ILE A 53 -11.60 -6.91 0.79
CA ILE A 53 -10.37 -7.58 1.23
C ILE A 53 -9.15 -6.79 0.76
N GLY A 54 -9.13 -6.39 -0.51
CA GLY A 54 -8.05 -5.58 -1.07
C GLY A 54 -7.88 -4.25 -0.35
N GLY A 55 -8.95 -3.49 -0.14
CA GLY A 55 -8.92 -2.20 0.53
C GLY A 55 -8.38 -2.29 1.96
N TRP A 56 -8.81 -3.30 2.71
CA TRP A 56 -8.39 -3.47 4.11
C TRP A 56 -6.89 -3.73 4.27
N THR A 57 -6.28 -4.47 3.33
CA THR A 57 -4.84 -4.73 3.37
C THR A 57 -3.99 -3.47 3.18
N TYR A 58 -4.47 -2.47 2.45
CA TYR A 58 -3.78 -1.18 2.32
C TYR A 58 -3.75 -0.41 3.64
N SER A 59 -4.84 -0.42 4.41
CA SER A 59 -4.88 0.20 5.74
C SER A 59 -3.93 -0.50 6.71
N LEU A 60 -3.88 -1.83 6.67
CA LEU A 60 -2.98 -2.62 7.50
C LEU A 60 -1.50 -2.33 7.18
N TYR A 61 -1.14 -2.25 5.90
CA TYR A 61 0.23 -1.93 5.49
C TYR A 61 0.64 -0.52 5.94
N SER A 62 -0.24 0.47 5.79
CA SER A 62 0.05 1.83 6.26
C SER A 62 0.22 1.92 7.77
N GLY A 63 -0.60 1.17 8.52
CA GLY A 63 -0.46 1.04 9.96
C GLY A 63 0.86 0.40 10.38
N SER A 64 1.33 -0.61 9.62
CA SER A 64 2.63 -1.24 9.89
C SER A 64 3.80 -0.28 9.70
N LEU A 65 3.77 0.53 8.65
CA LEU A 65 4.79 1.55 8.39
C LEU A 65 4.81 2.63 9.48
N LEU A 66 3.64 3.08 9.94
CA LEU A 66 3.53 4.04 11.04
C LEU A 66 4.10 3.46 12.34
N SER A 67 3.77 2.22 12.66
CA SER A 67 4.26 1.53 13.85
C SER A 67 5.79 1.42 13.83
N PHE A 68 6.36 0.99 12.71
CA PHE A 68 7.81 0.86 12.54
C PHE A 68 8.51 2.22 12.69
N ASN A 69 7.98 3.27 12.05
CA ASN A 69 8.56 4.62 12.10
C ASN A 69 8.53 5.20 13.53
N ARG A 70 7.44 4.99 14.28
CA ARG A 70 7.33 5.42 15.68
C ARG A 70 8.32 4.71 16.59
N MET A 71 8.48 3.40 16.44
CA MET A 71 9.41 2.64 17.26
C MET A 71 10.87 3.03 17.03
N LYS A 72 11.28 3.26 15.78
CA LYS A 72 12.63 3.76 15.45
C LYS A 72 12.87 5.19 15.96
N ARG A 73 11.84 6.03 15.99
CA ARG A 73 11.98 7.43 16.41
C ARG A 73 12.00 7.62 17.93
N PHE A 74 11.35 6.72 18.68
CA PHE A 74 11.26 6.76 20.15
C PHE A 74 11.71 5.43 20.75
N PRO A 75 13.01 5.15 20.79
CA PRO A 75 13.54 3.94 21.43
C PRO A 75 13.30 4.00 22.93
N LEU A 76 12.26 3.36 23.39
CA LEU A 76 11.84 3.34 24.82
C LEU A 76 12.75 2.53 25.72
N SER A 77 13.75 1.82 25.21
CA SER A 77 14.81 1.22 26.03
C SER A 77 16.06 0.89 25.22
N ARG A 78 17.21 1.35 25.67
CA ARG A 78 18.54 1.10 25.11
C ARG A 78 19.06 -0.33 25.33
N VAL A 79 18.25 -1.27 25.78
CA VAL A 79 18.77 -2.56 26.30
C VAL A 79 18.53 -3.75 25.34
N HIS A 80 17.69 -3.61 24.28
CA HIS A 80 17.40 -4.74 23.36
C HIS A 80 17.15 -4.26 21.92
N THR A 81 18.12 -3.54 21.33
CA THR A 81 17.93 -2.88 20.03
C THR A 81 17.84 -3.88 18.87
N ASP A 82 18.67 -4.93 18.86
CA ASP A 82 18.77 -5.81 17.68
C ASP A 82 17.57 -6.73 17.48
N SER A 83 17.01 -7.32 18.53
CA SER A 83 15.87 -8.22 18.42
C SER A 83 14.55 -7.50 18.16
N VAL A 84 14.39 -6.28 18.68
CA VAL A 84 13.19 -5.45 18.43
C VAL A 84 13.19 -4.90 17.01
N ASP A 85 14.34 -4.48 16.49
CA ASP A 85 14.48 -3.99 15.11
C ASP A 85 14.21 -5.11 14.10
N THR A 86 14.72 -6.32 14.34
CA THR A 86 14.47 -7.49 13.47
C THR A 86 13.00 -7.88 13.47
N SER A 87 12.35 -7.90 14.63
CA SER A 87 10.93 -8.23 14.76
C SER A 87 10.02 -7.21 14.06
N ASN A 88 10.30 -5.92 14.21
CA ASN A 88 9.52 -4.86 13.56
C ASN A 88 9.76 -4.79 12.06
N GLY A 89 10.98 -5.02 11.59
CA GLY A 89 11.27 -5.15 10.17
C GLY A 89 10.54 -6.33 9.54
N ALA A 90 10.53 -7.48 10.21
CA ALA A 90 9.79 -8.65 9.78
C ALA A 90 8.26 -8.39 9.71
N PHE A 91 7.72 -7.61 10.66
CA PHE A 91 6.30 -7.21 10.63
C PHE A 91 5.95 -6.37 9.39
N VAL A 92 6.79 -5.41 9.01
CA VAL A 92 6.58 -4.60 7.79
C VAL A 92 6.67 -5.44 6.53
N ILE A 93 7.63 -6.38 6.47
CA ILE A 93 7.78 -7.29 5.33
C ILE A 93 6.56 -8.22 5.22
N ALA A 94 6.10 -8.78 6.33
CA ALA A 94 4.90 -9.61 6.37
C ALA A 94 3.64 -8.82 5.96
N ALA A 95 3.50 -7.59 6.44
CA ALA A 95 2.42 -6.70 6.02
C ALA A 95 2.49 -6.35 4.53
N GLY A 96 3.70 -6.22 3.97
CA GLY A 96 3.92 -6.08 2.53
C GLY A 96 3.43 -7.29 1.74
N ALA A 97 3.73 -8.50 2.20
CA ALA A 97 3.24 -9.74 1.57
C ALA A 97 1.70 -9.84 1.64
N ILE A 98 1.10 -9.53 2.78
CA ILE A 98 -0.37 -9.49 2.95
C ILE A 98 -1.00 -8.44 2.02
N LEU A 99 -0.39 -7.26 1.92
CA LEU A 99 -0.81 -6.23 0.96
C LEU A 99 -0.74 -6.76 -0.47
N GLY A 100 0.30 -7.51 -0.84
CA GLY A 100 0.44 -8.13 -2.16
C GLY A 100 -0.71 -9.06 -2.50
N ILE A 101 -1.12 -9.90 -1.54
CA ILE A 101 -2.29 -10.77 -1.68
C ILE A 101 -3.56 -9.92 -1.90
N GLY A 102 -3.82 -8.95 -1.03
CA GLY A 102 -5.00 -8.08 -1.14
C GLY A 102 -5.01 -7.23 -2.41
N ALA A 103 -3.86 -6.72 -2.83
CA ALA A 103 -3.71 -5.98 -4.07
C ALA A 103 -4.11 -6.83 -5.28
N SER A 104 -3.76 -8.12 -5.32
CA SER A 104 -4.17 -9.04 -6.39
C SER A 104 -5.69 -9.13 -6.50
N PHE A 105 -6.39 -9.29 -5.38
CA PHE A 105 -7.86 -9.33 -5.35
C PHE A 105 -8.47 -8.02 -5.84
N LEU A 106 -7.93 -6.89 -5.40
CA LEU A 106 -8.42 -5.56 -5.78
C LEU A 106 -8.25 -5.31 -7.28
N TRP A 107 -7.07 -5.59 -7.83
CA TRP A 107 -6.78 -5.34 -9.23
C TRP A 107 -7.58 -6.26 -10.16
N VAL A 108 -7.75 -7.53 -9.81
CA VAL A 108 -8.57 -8.47 -10.60
C VAL A 108 -10.04 -8.07 -10.52
N ALA A 109 -10.57 -7.75 -9.35
CA ALA A 109 -11.96 -7.34 -9.19
C ALA A 109 -12.26 -6.06 -9.98
N GLN A 110 -11.37 -5.07 -9.91
CA GLN A 110 -11.49 -3.84 -10.66
C GLN A 110 -11.44 -4.07 -12.17
N GLY A 111 -10.49 -4.87 -12.64
CA GLY A 111 -10.39 -5.23 -14.05
C GLY A 111 -11.65 -5.95 -14.55
N ALA A 112 -12.17 -6.90 -13.77
CA ALA A 112 -13.39 -7.62 -14.08
C ALA A 112 -14.60 -6.69 -14.15
N ILE A 113 -14.76 -5.76 -13.21
CA ILE A 113 -15.84 -4.77 -13.24
C ILE A 113 -15.78 -3.94 -14.52
N MET A 114 -14.61 -3.43 -14.87
CA MET A 114 -14.42 -2.58 -16.05
C MET A 114 -14.67 -3.32 -17.37
N THR A 115 -14.37 -4.62 -17.42
CA THR A 115 -14.55 -5.41 -18.63
C THR A 115 -15.95 -6.00 -18.77
N THR A 116 -16.62 -6.30 -17.65
CA THR A 116 -17.91 -7.01 -17.65
C THR A 116 -19.12 -6.06 -17.64
N TYR A 117 -19.05 -4.98 -16.85
CA TYR A 117 -20.21 -4.10 -16.65
C TYR A 117 -20.28 -2.95 -17.67
N VAL A 118 -19.21 -2.71 -18.42
CA VAL A 118 -19.16 -1.61 -19.38
C VAL A 118 -19.39 -2.14 -20.80
N PRO A 119 -20.31 -1.54 -21.59
CA PRO A 119 -20.52 -1.90 -23.00
C PRO A 119 -19.22 -1.77 -23.82
N GLU A 120 -19.04 -2.65 -24.81
CA GLU A 120 -17.86 -2.68 -25.69
C GLU A 120 -17.48 -1.30 -26.24
N SER A 121 -18.49 -0.54 -26.70
CA SER A 121 -18.30 0.80 -27.27
C SER A 121 -17.77 1.84 -26.28
N GLN A 122 -17.86 1.59 -24.96
CA GLN A 122 -17.48 2.53 -23.92
C GLN A 122 -16.32 2.03 -23.06
N LYS A 123 -15.82 0.83 -23.26
CA LYS A 123 -14.70 0.26 -22.47
C LYS A 123 -13.48 1.15 -22.43
N GLY A 124 -13.09 1.71 -23.58
CA GLY A 124 -11.94 2.62 -23.63
C GLY A 124 -12.13 3.88 -22.77
N ARG A 125 -13.35 4.44 -22.76
CA ARG A 125 -13.66 5.61 -21.91
C ARG A 125 -13.62 5.27 -20.41
N ALA A 126 -14.17 4.12 -20.04
CA ALA A 126 -14.17 3.66 -18.65
C ALA A 126 -12.74 3.42 -18.14
N ILE A 127 -11.89 2.78 -18.94
CA ILE A 127 -10.48 2.56 -18.62
C ILE A 127 -9.75 3.90 -18.48
N ALA A 128 -9.94 4.81 -19.42
CA ALA A 128 -9.31 6.14 -19.35
C ALA A 128 -9.77 6.93 -18.11
N ALA A 129 -11.07 6.96 -17.82
CA ALA A 129 -11.60 7.62 -16.65
C ALA A 129 -11.03 7.03 -15.35
N PHE A 130 -10.96 5.70 -15.25
CA PHE A 130 -10.34 5.04 -14.11
C PHE A 130 -8.89 5.48 -13.93
N TRP A 131 -8.07 5.43 -14.97
CA TRP A 131 -6.66 5.81 -14.88
C TRP A 131 -6.46 7.29 -14.54
N ILE A 132 -7.32 8.18 -15.04
CA ILE A 132 -7.30 9.60 -14.66
C ILE A 132 -7.58 9.77 -13.16
N ILE A 133 -8.65 9.17 -12.66
CA ILE A 133 -9.04 9.26 -11.23
C ILE A 133 -7.96 8.64 -10.35
N PHE A 134 -7.43 7.47 -10.73
CA PHE A 134 -6.38 6.77 -9.99
C PHE A 134 -5.09 7.60 -9.88
N ASN A 135 -4.64 8.21 -10.99
CA ASN A 135 -3.44 9.05 -10.99
C ASN A 135 -3.68 10.39 -10.27
N LEU A 136 -4.88 10.97 -10.37
CA LEU A 136 -5.27 12.14 -9.58
C LEU A 136 -5.17 11.86 -8.08
N GLY A 137 -5.66 10.72 -7.61
CA GLY A 137 -5.51 10.30 -6.22
C GLY A 137 -4.04 10.19 -5.78
N GLY A 138 -3.19 9.63 -6.65
CA GLY A 138 -1.74 9.60 -6.45
C GLY A 138 -1.12 11.01 -6.39
N GLY A 139 -1.50 11.89 -7.31
CA GLY A 139 -1.05 13.29 -7.37
C GLY A 139 -1.44 14.08 -6.12
N VAL A 140 -2.70 14.02 -5.72
CA VAL A 140 -3.18 14.68 -4.49
C VAL A 140 -2.47 14.14 -3.25
N GLY A 141 -2.30 12.82 -3.14
CA GLY A 141 -1.55 12.20 -2.05
C GLY A 141 -0.09 12.65 -1.99
N SER A 142 0.57 12.77 -3.14
CA SER A 142 1.95 13.26 -3.23
C SER A 142 2.07 14.75 -2.86
N LEU A 143 1.14 15.59 -3.29
CA LEU A 143 1.10 17.00 -2.93
C LEU A 143 0.84 17.20 -1.43
N ALA A 144 -0.07 16.42 -0.83
CA ALA A 144 -0.32 16.43 0.60
C ALA A 144 0.95 16.00 1.37
N SER A 145 1.61 14.95 0.94
CA SER A 145 2.86 14.48 1.53
C SER A 145 3.97 15.52 1.41
N PHE A 146 4.09 16.19 0.27
CA PHE A 146 5.04 17.27 0.06
C PHE A 146 4.76 18.44 1.01
N GLY A 147 3.51 18.91 1.07
CA GLY A 147 3.13 20.04 1.95
C GLY A 147 3.39 19.78 3.43
N LEU A 148 3.12 18.55 3.90
CA LEU A 148 3.37 18.13 5.29
C LEU A 148 4.85 17.98 5.63
N ASN A 149 5.72 17.75 4.64
CA ASN A 149 7.13 17.50 4.85
C ASN A 149 8.04 18.59 4.25
N TYR A 150 7.50 19.70 3.77
CA TYR A 150 8.26 20.78 3.11
C TYR A 150 9.40 21.32 3.97
N HIS A 151 9.22 21.40 5.27
CA HIS A 151 10.23 21.86 6.24
C HIS A 151 11.04 20.74 6.90
N SER A 152 10.85 19.48 6.49
CA SER A 152 11.57 18.35 7.06
C SER A 152 12.97 18.22 6.44
N HIS A 153 14.01 18.52 7.22
CA HIS A 153 15.42 18.38 6.80
C HIS A 153 15.98 16.97 7.01
N SER A 154 15.23 16.05 7.59
CA SER A 154 15.70 14.72 8.01
C SER A 154 15.61 13.64 6.93
N GLY A 155 15.06 13.94 5.75
CA GLY A 155 14.84 12.94 4.70
C GLY A 155 13.80 11.85 5.05
N THR A 156 13.18 11.95 6.21
CA THR A 156 12.14 11.03 6.68
C THR A 156 10.80 11.73 6.79
N VAL A 157 9.72 10.98 6.56
CA VAL A 157 8.36 11.50 6.60
C VAL A 157 7.86 11.60 8.05
N THR A 158 7.12 12.67 8.35
CA THR A 158 6.52 12.85 9.67
C THR A 158 5.36 11.87 9.90
N ASP A 159 5.13 11.48 11.15
CA ASP A 159 4.01 10.61 11.55
C ASP A 159 2.65 11.15 11.07
N GLY A 160 2.51 12.48 11.02
CA GLY A 160 1.32 13.15 10.49
C GLY A 160 0.98 12.76 9.06
N THR A 161 1.97 12.52 8.22
CA THR A 161 1.77 12.08 6.82
C THR A 161 1.16 10.67 6.77
N TYR A 162 1.66 9.74 7.59
CA TYR A 162 1.11 8.39 7.66
C TYR A 162 -0.32 8.38 8.21
N ILE A 163 -0.60 9.20 9.23
CA ILE A 163 -1.93 9.35 9.81
C ILE A 163 -2.90 9.95 8.79
N ALA A 164 -2.50 11.03 8.08
CA ALA A 164 -3.31 11.63 7.04
C ALA A 164 -3.65 10.64 5.92
N LEU A 165 -2.65 9.88 5.45
CA LEU A 165 -2.86 8.86 4.43
C LEU A 165 -3.73 7.69 4.93
N LEU A 166 -3.63 7.32 6.22
CA LEU A 166 -4.50 6.33 6.84
C LEU A 166 -5.96 6.79 6.86
N ILE A 167 -6.23 8.04 7.25
CA ILE A 167 -7.58 8.61 7.30
C ILE A 167 -8.21 8.68 5.90
N ILE A 168 -7.41 8.97 4.87
CA ILE A 168 -7.90 9.04 3.48
C ILE A 168 -8.30 7.65 2.94
N VAL A 169 -7.71 6.57 3.48
CA VAL A 169 -7.94 5.19 3.02
C VAL A 169 -9.00 4.45 3.82
N ALA A 170 -9.22 4.84 5.08
CA ALA A 170 -10.23 4.23 5.96
C ALA A 170 -11.64 4.69 5.61
#